data_af5d97e60eca7aeee1006eae0bd97321
#
_entry.id   af5d97e60eca7aeee1006eae0bd97321
#
_cell.length_a   1.000
_cell.length_b   1.000
_cell.length_c   1.000
_cell.angle_alpha   90.00
_cell.angle_beta   90.00
_cell.angle_gamma   90.00
#
_symmetry.space_group_name_H-M   'P 1'
#
loop_
_entity.id
_entity.type
_entity.pdbx_description
1 polymer ?
#
loop_
_entity_poly.entity_id
_entity_poly.type
_entity_poly.pdbx_seq_one_letter_code
_entity_poly.pdbx_strand_id
1 'polypeptide(L)'
;MSKRYPHFNREALSASLEAKSIGYNWRQDLGGFRKAEPNSLNTAWRVATFRAYADFMLTASFERIMEELDALAIKQRIALMCAEAVPWRCHRQLLADAFLVREWPVLHIMDDGCHEHKSPAFARPQGVKIYYPGSV
;
A
#
# COMPACT_ATOMS: atom_id res chain seq x y z
N MET A 1 8.67 3.50 13.72
CA MET A 1 8.15 2.92 14.98
C MET A 1 7.03 3.77 15.53
N SER A 2 6.04 3.14 16.11
CA SER A 2 4.93 3.84 16.73
C SER A 2 5.24 4.11 18.20
N LYS A 3 5.33 5.38 18.59
CA LYS A 3 5.48 5.77 20.00
C LYS A 3 4.15 5.72 20.73
N ARG A 4 3.04 5.95 20.03
CA ARG A 4 1.69 5.96 20.58
C ARG A 4 1.16 4.56 20.86
N TYR A 5 1.58 3.59 20.03
CA TYR A 5 1.14 2.21 20.12
C TYR A 5 2.36 1.29 20.16
N PRO A 6 3.02 1.15 21.32
CA PRO A 6 4.28 0.36 21.41
C PRO A 6 4.12 -1.11 21.00
N HIS A 7 2.91 -1.68 21.11
CA HIS A 7 2.66 -3.05 20.69
C HIS A 7 2.72 -3.24 19.16
N PHE A 8 2.76 -2.14 18.38
CA PHE A 8 2.99 -2.17 16.94
C PHE A 8 4.45 -1.94 16.57
N ASN A 9 5.35 -1.80 17.55
CA ASN A 9 6.78 -1.79 17.26
C ASN A 9 7.18 -3.15 16.68
N ARG A 10 8.15 -3.12 15.76
CA ARG A 10 8.55 -4.30 14.98
C ARG A 10 8.79 -5.56 15.83
N GLU A 11 9.55 -5.45 16.90
CA GLU A 11 9.88 -6.59 17.74
C GLU A 11 8.65 -7.14 18.46
N ALA A 12 7.84 -6.26 19.04
CA ALA A 12 6.63 -6.66 19.76
C ALA A 12 5.61 -7.27 18.82
N LEU A 13 5.43 -6.68 17.65
CA LEU A 13 4.49 -7.16 16.64
C LEU A 13 4.91 -8.51 16.08
N SER A 14 6.20 -8.67 15.76
CA SER A 14 6.74 -9.93 15.26
C SER A 14 6.51 -11.07 16.25
N ALA A 15 6.77 -10.83 17.55
CA ALA A 15 6.55 -11.83 18.60
C ALA A 15 5.07 -12.18 18.76
N SER A 16 4.19 -11.19 18.72
CA SER A 16 2.74 -11.39 18.83
C SER A 16 2.19 -12.23 17.69
N LEU A 17 2.63 -11.97 16.46
CA LEU A 17 2.18 -12.69 15.27
C LEU A 17 2.74 -14.11 15.25
N GLU A 18 4.01 -14.30 15.63
CA GLU A 18 4.63 -15.62 15.73
C GLU A 18 3.87 -16.50 16.72
N ALA A 19 3.44 -15.94 17.86
CA ALA A 19 2.65 -16.66 18.84
C ALA A 19 1.31 -17.16 18.28
N LYS A 20 0.82 -16.55 17.19
CA LYS A 20 -0.41 -16.96 16.50
C LYS A 20 -0.13 -17.70 15.19
N SER A 21 1.10 -18.12 14.97
CA SER A 21 1.54 -18.83 13.76
C SER A 21 1.35 -18.01 12.48
N ILE A 22 1.50 -16.70 12.60
CA ILE A 22 1.44 -15.76 11.46
C ILE A 22 2.85 -15.25 11.19
N GLY A 23 3.34 -15.43 9.97
CA GLY A 23 4.63 -14.91 9.56
C GLY A 23 4.62 -13.38 9.52
N TYR A 24 5.77 -12.79 9.79
CA TYR A 24 5.93 -11.35 9.78
C TYR A 24 7.15 -10.96 8.97
N ASN A 25 6.98 -9.93 8.14
CA ASN A 25 8.07 -9.40 7.31
C ASN A 25 7.95 -7.87 7.29
N TRP A 26 9.01 -7.18 7.71
CA TRP A 26 9.04 -5.73 7.68
C TRP A 26 9.61 -5.25 6.34
N ARG A 27 8.80 -4.50 5.60
CA ARG A 27 9.17 -4.00 4.28
C ARG A 27 9.30 -2.47 4.33
N GLN A 28 10.50 -2.01 4.64
CA GLN A 28 10.81 -0.58 4.67
C GLN A 28 10.67 0.04 3.27
N ASP A 29 10.96 -0.72 2.24
CA ASP A 29 10.88 -0.29 0.85
C ASP A 29 9.45 0.01 0.37
N LEU A 30 8.44 -0.42 1.12
CA LEU A 30 7.03 -0.08 0.87
C LEU A 30 6.58 1.15 1.65
N GLY A 31 7.45 1.76 2.43
CA GLY A 31 7.11 2.89 3.30
C GLY A 31 6.54 4.08 2.54
N GLY A 32 5.70 4.86 3.24
CA GLY A 32 4.94 5.95 2.64
C GLY A 32 5.68 7.28 2.47
N PHE A 33 6.89 7.41 3.04
CA PHE A 33 7.64 8.66 2.93
C PHE A 33 8.46 8.67 1.66
N ARG A 34 8.00 9.43 0.68
CA ARG A 34 8.66 9.61 -0.62
C ARG A 34 8.69 11.08 -0.96
N LYS A 35 9.68 11.47 -1.75
CA LYS A 35 9.81 12.84 -2.22
C LYS A 35 8.96 13.04 -3.48
N ALA A 36 8.14 14.08 -3.51
CA ALA A 36 7.30 14.37 -4.66
C ALA A 36 8.16 14.79 -5.87
N GLU A 37 7.78 14.31 -7.04
CA GLU A 37 8.41 14.73 -8.30
C GLU A 37 7.87 16.11 -8.70
N PRO A 38 8.76 17.04 -9.17
CA PRO A 38 8.32 18.38 -9.55
C PRO A 38 7.25 18.40 -10.64
N ASN A 39 7.32 17.45 -11.58
CA ASN A 39 6.42 17.38 -12.72
C ASN A 39 5.51 16.15 -12.65
N SER A 40 5.00 15.85 -11.45
CA SER A 40 4.14 14.70 -11.25
C SER A 40 2.89 14.75 -12.13
N LEU A 41 2.57 13.62 -12.76
CA LEU A 41 1.34 13.43 -13.51
C LEU A 41 0.16 13.07 -12.59
N ASN A 42 0.44 12.82 -11.31
CA ASN A 42 -0.54 12.30 -10.36
C ASN A 42 -1.19 13.40 -9.53
N THR A 43 -1.56 14.49 -10.19
CA THR A 43 -2.04 15.71 -9.54
C THR A 43 -3.45 15.60 -8.96
N ALA A 44 -4.19 14.53 -9.26
CA ALA A 44 -5.48 14.28 -8.62
C ALA A 44 -5.32 14.03 -7.12
N TRP A 45 -4.18 13.50 -6.69
CA TRP A 45 -3.85 13.38 -5.27
C TRP A 45 -3.41 14.74 -4.74
N ARG A 46 -4.24 15.35 -3.90
CA ARG A 46 -3.95 16.67 -3.31
C ARG A 46 -2.93 16.59 -2.19
N VAL A 47 -2.91 15.47 -1.46
CA VAL A 47 -1.93 15.25 -0.38
C VAL A 47 -0.58 14.93 -1.02
N ALA A 48 0.43 15.75 -0.73
CA ALA A 48 1.74 15.66 -1.36
C ALA A 48 2.41 14.29 -1.16
N THR A 49 2.25 13.68 0.02
CA THR A 49 2.83 12.36 0.31
C THR A 49 2.17 11.26 -0.52
N PHE A 50 0.88 11.36 -0.78
CA PHE A 50 0.17 10.40 -1.63
C PHE A 50 0.57 10.58 -3.10
N ARG A 51 0.72 11.81 -3.55
CA ARG A 51 1.20 12.10 -4.90
C ARG A 51 2.61 11.54 -5.11
N ALA A 52 3.48 11.75 -4.13
CA ALA A 52 4.84 11.21 -4.16
C ALA A 52 4.83 9.67 -4.20
N TYR A 53 3.96 9.04 -3.46
CA TYR A 53 3.84 7.58 -3.49
C TYR A 53 3.33 7.09 -4.84
N ALA A 54 2.35 7.76 -5.42
CA ALA A 54 1.86 7.45 -6.77
C ALA A 54 2.98 7.55 -7.81
N ASP A 55 3.85 8.55 -7.69
CA ASP A 55 5.02 8.70 -8.56
C ASP A 55 5.99 7.53 -8.38
N PHE A 56 6.23 7.12 -7.14
CA PHE A 56 7.07 5.95 -6.83
C PHE A 56 6.52 4.68 -7.48
N MET A 57 5.19 4.52 -7.52
CA MET A 57 4.53 3.36 -8.11
C MET A 57 4.77 3.23 -9.62
N LEU A 58 5.26 4.27 -10.28
CA LEU A 58 5.60 4.24 -11.70
C LEU A 58 7.05 3.83 -11.95
N THR A 59 7.84 3.58 -10.90
CA THR A 59 9.26 3.27 -11.03
C THR A 59 9.51 1.78 -11.19
N ALA A 60 10.68 1.45 -11.78
CA ALA A 60 11.12 0.07 -11.88
C ALA A 60 11.37 -0.58 -10.52
N SER A 61 11.78 0.22 -9.52
CA SER A 61 11.97 -0.27 -8.15
C SER A 61 10.65 -0.79 -7.57
N PHE A 62 9.56 -0.06 -7.77
CA PHE A 62 8.24 -0.48 -7.32
C PHE A 62 7.79 -1.76 -8.04
N GLU A 63 8.03 -1.84 -9.35
CA GLU A 63 7.68 -3.04 -10.12
C GLU A 63 8.36 -4.29 -9.55
N ARG A 64 9.63 -4.19 -9.19
CA ARG A 64 10.36 -5.31 -8.57
C ARG A 64 9.74 -5.73 -7.24
N ILE A 65 9.34 -4.76 -6.43
CA ILE A 65 8.67 -5.05 -5.15
C ILE A 65 7.36 -5.79 -5.42
N MET A 66 6.57 -5.33 -6.38
CA MET A 66 5.29 -5.96 -6.70
C MET A 66 5.47 -7.37 -7.25
N GLU A 67 6.51 -7.62 -8.04
CA GLU A 67 6.81 -8.98 -8.50
C GLU A 67 7.10 -9.92 -7.33
N GLU A 68 7.86 -9.45 -6.33
CA GLU A 68 8.13 -10.23 -5.12
C GLU A 68 6.85 -10.51 -4.34
N LEU A 69 5.99 -9.51 -4.18
CA LEU A 69 4.72 -9.65 -3.45
C LEU A 69 3.75 -10.56 -4.20
N ASP A 70 3.69 -10.47 -5.52
CA ASP A 70 2.88 -11.37 -6.34
C ASP A 70 3.30 -12.82 -6.14
N ALA A 71 4.60 -13.09 -6.19
CA ALA A 71 5.13 -14.43 -5.99
C ALA A 71 4.80 -14.98 -4.60
N LEU A 72 4.84 -14.12 -3.60
CA LEU A 72 4.47 -14.49 -2.23
C LEU A 72 2.97 -14.76 -2.11
N ALA A 73 2.14 -13.90 -2.72
CA ALA A 73 0.68 -14.00 -2.67
C ALA A 73 0.14 -15.25 -3.35
N ILE A 74 0.84 -15.77 -4.37
CA ILE A 74 0.49 -17.03 -5.03
C ILE A 74 0.65 -18.20 -4.04
N LYS A 75 1.66 -18.15 -3.17
CA LYS A 75 1.98 -19.24 -2.25
C LYS A 75 1.18 -19.19 -0.96
N GLN A 76 0.80 -18.00 -0.50
CA GLN A 76 0.14 -17.83 0.78
C GLN A 76 -0.67 -16.52 0.79
N ARG A 77 -1.62 -16.47 1.72
CA ARG A 77 -2.41 -15.25 1.93
C ARG A 77 -1.55 -14.22 2.65
N ILE A 78 -1.54 -12.99 2.14
CA ILE A 78 -0.77 -11.91 2.73
C ILE A 78 -1.68 -10.77 3.16
N ALA A 79 -1.26 -10.03 4.18
CA ALA A 79 -1.90 -8.79 4.61
C ALA A 79 -0.83 -7.72 4.75
N LEU A 80 -1.12 -6.53 4.25
CA LEU A 80 -0.25 -5.36 4.41
C LEU A 80 -0.77 -4.54 5.58
N MET A 81 0.14 -4.04 6.39
CA MET A 81 -0.19 -3.36 7.62
C MET A 81 0.63 -2.10 7.81
N CYS A 82 0.02 -1.06 8.37
CA CYS A 82 0.72 0.12 8.88
C CYS A 82 0.06 0.58 10.18
N ALA A 83 0.57 1.64 10.79
CA ALA A 83 0.04 2.15 12.05
C ALA A 83 -1.29 2.90 11.92
N GLU A 84 -1.70 3.29 10.70
CA GLU A 84 -2.99 3.94 10.47
C GLU A 84 -4.14 2.94 10.51
N ALA A 85 -5.22 3.32 11.20
CA ALA A 85 -6.38 2.46 11.34
C ALA A 85 -7.21 2.36 10.07
N VAL A 86 -7.30 3.46 9.30
CA VAL A 86 -8.14 3.54 8.11
C VAL A 86 -7.32 3.69 6.83
N PRO A 87 -7.65 2.93 5.76
CA PRO A 87 -6.83 2.91 4.55
C PRO A 87 -6.79 4.25 3.82
N TRP A 88 -7.85 5.05 3.87
CA TRP A 88 -7.88 6.34 3.17
C TRP A 88 -6.99 7.43 3.79
N ARG A 89 -6.39 7.17 4.96
CA ARG A 89 -5.43 8.07 5.60
C ARG A 89 -3.99 7.62 5.42
N CYS A 90 -3.79 6.63 4.55
CA CYS A 90 -2.48 5.99 4.45
C CYS A 90 -2.24 5.55 3.01
N HIS A 91 -0.97 5.38 2.66
CA HIS A 91 -0.58 4.94 1.33
C HIS A 91 -1.04 3.50 0.99
N ARG A 92 -1.60 2.76 1.95
CA ARG A 92 -2.18 1.44 1.67
C ARG A 92 -3.28 1.50 0.61
N GLN A 93 -4.01 2.62 0.51
CA GLN A 93 -5.02 2.77 -0.55
C GLN A 93 -4.39 2.76 -1.94
N LEU A 94 -3.20 3.33 -2.08
CA LEU A 94 -2.46 3.30 -3.36
C LEU A 94 -1.91 1.90 -3.63
N LEU A 95 -1.38 1.22 -2.61
CA LEU A 95 -0.95 -0.17 -2.75
C LEU A 95 -2.11 -1.08 -3.12
N ALA A 96 -3.29 -0.84 -2.56
CA ALA A 96 -4.49 -1.60 -2.91
C ALA A 96 -4.84 -1.44 -4.38
N ASP A 97 -4.74 -0.22 -4.93
CA ASP A 97 -4.92 0.02 -6.36
C ASP A 97 -3.91 -0.78 -7.19
N ALA A 98 -2.65 -0.82 -6.75
CA ALA A 98 -1.59 -1.55 -7.45
C ALA A 98 -1.88 -3.05 -7.52
N PHE A 99 -2.45 -3.62 -6.47
CA PHE A 99 -2.86 -5.02 -6.48
C PHE A 99 -4.10 -5.26 -7.35
N LEU A 100 -5.06 -4.34 -7.33
CA LEU A 100 -6.27 -4.47 -8.17
C LEU A 100 -5.93 -4.47 -9.66
N VAL A 101 -5.01 -3.61 -10.12
CA VAL A 101 -4.63 -3.59 -11.53
C VAL A 101 -3.88 -4.86 -11.95
N ARG A 102 -3.39 -5.63 -10.98
CA ARG A 102 -2.77 -6.94 -11.19
C ARG A 102 -3.77 -8.08 -10.96
N GLU A 103 -5.06 -7.74 -10.90
CA GLU A 103 -6.17 -8.70 -10.80
C GLU A 103 -6.22 -9.48 -9.48
N TRP A 104 -5.63 -8.93 -8.41
CA TRP A 104 -5.79 -9.49 -7.08
C TRP A 104 -7.04 -8.93 -6.42
N PRO A 105 -7.85 -9.77 -5.79
CA PRO A 105 -8.91 -9.24 -4.90
C PRO A 105 -8.27 -8.60 -3.68
N VAL A 106 -8.75 -7.42 -3.31
CA VAL A 106 -8.21 -6.66 -2.18
C VAL A 106 -9.32 -6.35 -1.20
N LEU A 107 -9.11 -6.73 0.04
CA LEU A 107 -10.03 -6.46 1.14
C LEU A 107 -9.33 -5.64 2.21
N HIS A 108 -10.01 -4.63 2.70
CA HIS A 108 -9.55 -3.86 3.86
C HIS A 108 -10.13 -4.49 5.12
N ILE A 109 -9.25 -4.86 6.05
CA ILE A 109 -9.66 -5.41 7.35
C ILE A 109 -9.88 -4.24 8.30
N MET A 110 -11.11 -4.08 8.77
CA MET A 110 -11.52 -2.99 9.65
C MET A 110 -12.28 -3.57 10.85
N ASP A 111 -12.58 -2.74 11.84
CA ASP A 111 -13.24 -3.16 13.07
C ASP A 111 -14.59 -3.85 12.84
N ASP A 112 -15.33 -3.37 11.83
CA ASP A 112 -16.67 -3.90 11.51
C ASP A 112 -16.65 -5.00 10.44
N GLY A 113 -15.48 -5.47 10.01
CA GLY A 113 -15.34 -6.54 9.03
C GLY A 113 -14.42 -6.21 7.87
N CYS A 114 -14.49 -7.02 6.82
CA CYS A 114 -13.69 -6.83 5.63
C CYS A 114 -14.49 -6.09 4.56
N HIS A 115 -13.86 -5.08 3.96
CA HIS A 115 -14.49 -4.24 2.93
C HIS A 115 -13.69 -4.33 1.64
N GLU A 116 -14.38 -4.58 0.55
CA GLU A 116 -13.75 -4.65 -0.76
C GLU A 116 -13.19 -3.28 -1.16
N HIS A 117 -11.94 -3.28 -1.64
CA HIS A 117 -11.29 -2.04 -2.05
C HIS A 117 -11.88 -1.54 -3.36
N LYS A 118 -12.11 -0.23 -3.44
CA LYS A 118 -12.53 0.46 -4.65
C LYS A 118 -11.52 1.56 -4.97
N SER A 119 -11.03 1.56 -6.20
CA SER A 119 -10.15 2.63 -6.66
C SER A 119 -10.90 3.96 -6.73
N PRO A 120 -10.21 5.09 -6.50
CA PRO A 120 -10.86 6.39 -6.67
C PRO A 120 -11.27 6.61 -8.14
N ALA A 121 -12.29 7.43 -8.34
CA ALA A 121 -12.83 7.69 -9.67
C ALA A 121 -11.80 8.30 -10.63
N PHE A 122 -10.79 8.99 -10.10
CA PHE A 122 -9.74 9.61 -10.92
C PHE A 122 -8.58 8.67 -11.24
N ALA A 123 -8.63 7.41 -10.82
CA ALA A 123 -7.60 6.43 -11.16
C ALA A 123 -7.69 6.04 -12.64
N ARG A 124 -6.54 5.97 -13.32
CA ARG A 124 -6.46 5.63 -14.74
C ARG A 124 -5.42 4.54 -14.93
N PRO A 125 -5.82 3.27 -14.89
CA PRO A 125 -4.89 2.15 -15.10
C PRO A 125 -4.47 2.03 -16.57
N GLN A 126 -3.20 1.66 -16.77
CA GLN A 126 -2.64 1.31 -18.08
C GLN A 126 -1.79 0.06 -17.89
N GLY A 127 -2.35 -1.11 -18.18
CA GLY A 127 -1.70 -2.38 -17.85
C GLY A 127 -1.53 -2.50 -16.35
N VAL A 128 -0.31 -2.74 -15.89
CA VAL A 128 -0.01 -2.81 -14.44
C VAL A 128 0.37 -1.47 -13.83
N LYS A 129 0.47 -0.42 -14.65
CA LYS A 129 0.73 0.94 -14.17
C LYS A 129 -0.58 1.66 -13.93
N ILE A 130 -0.56 2.60 -12.99
CA ILE A 130 -1.75 3.38 -12.68
C ILE A 130 -1.36 4.85 -12.54
N TYR A 131 -2.15 5.73 -13.16
CA TYR A 131 -1.95 7.17 -13.15
C TYR A 131 -3.15 7.82 -12.49
N TYR A 132 -2.91 8.97 -11.88
CA TYR A 132 -3.95 9.74 -11.20
C TYR A 132 -3.93 11.18 -11.71
N PRO A 133 -4.29 11.41 -12.97
CA PRO A 133 -4.22 12.75 -13.55
C PRO A 133 -5.28 13.68 -12.96
N GLY A 134 -4.89 14.91 -12.69
CA GLY A 134 -5.82 15.92 -12.23
C GLY A 134 -6.67 16.45 -13.36
N SER A 135 -7.75 17.14 -12.99
CA SER A 135 -8.59 17.85 -13.94
C SER A 135 -7.83 19.06 -14.49
N VAL A 136 -7.96 19.29 -15.77
CA VAL A 136 -7.37 20.44 -16.43
C VAL A 136 -8.30 21.63 -16.29
#